data_0b94d6a22571e6b7f92052a8f30b3af1
#
_entry.id   0b94d6a22571e6b7f92052a8f30b3af1
#
_cell.length_a   1.000
_cell.length_b   1.000
_cell.length_c   1.000
_cell.angle_alpha   90.00
_cell.angle_beta   90.00
_cell.angle_gamma   90.00
#
_symmetry.space_group_name_H-M   'P 1'
#
loop_
_entity.id
_entity.type
_entity.pdbx_description
1 polymer ?
#
loop_
_entity_poly.entity_id
_entity_poly.type
_entity_poly.pdbx_seq_one_letter_code
_entity_poly.pdbx_strand_id
1 'polypeptide(L)'
;MQDLGALPGYDQSYAWSVSADGSVVVGWASNADGQYRAIRWANGVWQDLGVLGNGDHSEAWGVSSDGSVVVGWASNADGQSCAFRWTPDGGMEDLNQTYASLLTDGSALVAASAISPNGRYIVGWGINAATGRREAYLLDTGARCTPHSGDVDSDGCVDDADLLAVLFAFGNAGSTLGRVDVNCDQTVDDADLLAVLFNFGSGC
;
A
#
# COMPACT_ATOMS: atom_id res chain seq x y z
N MET A 1 18.38 23.42 -1.22
CA MET A 1 18.55 22.17 -0.45
C MET A 1 17.84 22.38 0.87
N GLN A 2 16.98 21.47 1.27
CA GLN A 2 16.29 21.47 2.56
C GLN A 2 16.87 20.33 3.40
N ASP A 3 17.29 20.64 4.62
CA ASP A 3 17.63 19.63 5.62
C ASP A 3 16.34 19.14 6.27
N LEU A 4 16.11 17.82 6.25
CA LEU A 4 14.91 17.20 6.82
C LEU A 4 15.11 16.77 8.28
N GLY A 5 16.35 16.87 8.82
CA GLY A 5 16.69 16.41 10.16
C GLY A 5 16.67 14.89 10.31
N ALA A 6 16.56 14.42 11.54
CA ALA A 6 16.51 13.01 11.89
C ALA A 6 15.27 12.70 12.74
N LEU A 7 14.87 11.42 12.76
CA LEU A 7 13.83 10.94 13.67
C LEU A 7 14.30 11.10 15.14
N PRO A 8 13.49 11.64 16.06
CA PRO A 8 13.87 11.77 17.45
C PRO A 8 14.33 10.44 18.07
N GLY A 9 15.51 10.45 18.71
CA GLY A 9 16.13 9.25 19.28
C GLY A 9 16.97 8.42 18.30
N TYR A 10 17.15 8.91 17.06
CA TYR A 10 17.99 8.29 16.04
C TYR A 10 19.10 9.25 15.62
N ASP A 11 20.29 8.68 15.33
CA ASP A 11 21.50 9.46 15.02
C ASP A 11 21.66 9.75 13.54
N GLN A 12 21.06 8.93 12.70
CA GLN A 12 21.17 9.03 11.23
C GLN A 12 19.80 8.88 10.57
N SER A 13 19.61 9.57 9.46
CA SER A 13 18.47 9.43 8.57
C SER A 13 18.90 9.40 7.12
N TYR A 14 18.27 8.56 6.33
CA TYR A 14 18.51 8.41 4.90
C TYR A 14 17.19 8.47 4.15
N ALA A 15 17.16 9.26 3.06
CA ALA A 15 16.03 9.38 2.16
C ALA A 15 16.27 8.54 0.91
N TRP A 16 15.28 7.71 0.54
CA TRP A 16 15.35 6.84 -0.63
C TRP A 16 14.37 7.20 -1.72
N SER A 17 13.18 7.66 -1.36
CA SER A 17 12.14 7.97 -2.32
C SER A 17 11.30 9.16 -1.88
N VAL A 18 10.62 9.79 -2.84
CA VAL A 18 9.81 10.99 -2.64
C VAL A 18 8.54 10.92 -3.48
N SER A 19 7.42 11.42 -2.95
CA SER A 19 6.15 11.58 -3.67
C SER A 19 6.26 12.55 -4.84
N ALA A 20 5.33 12.51 -5.78
CA ALA A 20 5.41 13.31 -7.01
C ALA A 20 5.42 14.83 -6.75
N ASP A 21 4.77 15.28 -5.69
CA ASP A 21 4.69 16.69 -5.28
C ASP A 21 5.80 17.12 -4.30
N GLY A 22 6.66 16.16 -3.88
CA GLY A 22 7.74 16.40 -2.91
C GLY A 22 7.27 16.55 -1.46
N SER A 23 5.99 16.33 -1.16
CA SER A 23 5.42 16.52 0.18
C SER A 23 5.72 15.37 1.14
N VAL A 24 6.02 14.17 0.61
CA VAL A 24 6.33 12.96 1.38
C VAL A 24 7.68 12.42 0.95
N VAL A 25 8.57 12.19 1.93
CA VAL A 25 9.87 11.52 1.72
C VAL A 25 9.92 10.28 2.60
N VAL A 26 10.44 9.17 2.07
CA VAL A 26 10.58 7.92 2.81
C VAL A 26 12.03 7.42 2.79
N GLY A 27 12.38 6.64 3.80
CA GLY A 27 13.69 6.08 3.96
C GLY A 27 13.83 5.29 5.25
N TRP A 28 14.98 5.39 5.89
CA TRP A 28 15.22 4.75 7.17
C TRP A 28 16.05 5.63 8.10
N ALA A 29 15.93 5.39 9.38
CA ALA A 29 16.76 5.98 10.42
C ALA A 29 17.47 4.87 11.20
N SER A 30 18.68 5.15 11.72
CA SER A 30 19.40 4.24 12.60
C SER A 30 19.82 4.95 13.90
N ASN A 31 19.82 4.19 15.00
CA ASN A 31 20.31 4.63 16.28
C ASN A 31 21.70 4.04 16.58
N ALA A 32 22.32 4.46 17.70
CA ALA A 32 23.61 3.97 18.16
C ALA A 32 23.65 2.45 18.45
N ASP A 33 22.50 1.84 18.72
CA ASP A 33 22.37 0.40 18.98
C ASP A 33 22.30 -0.41 17.67
N GLY A 34 22.35 0.25 16.50
CA GLY A 34 22.30 -0.39 15.19
C GLY A 34 20.91 -0.85 14.78
N GLN A 35 19.86 -0.32 15.41
CA GLN A 35 18.48 -0.59 14.99
C GLN A 35 18.12 0.32 13.81
N TYR A 36 17.42 -0.24 12.83
CA TYR A 36 16.90 0.45 11.65
C TYR A 36 15.39 0.55 11.72
N ARG A 37 14.85 1.72 11.38
CA ARG A 37 13.41 1.97 11.27
C ARG A 37 13.08 2.61 9.94
N ALA A 38 12.09 2.03 9.28
CA ALA A 38 11.45 2.69 8.14
C ALA A 38 10.79 3.98 8.61
N ILE A 39 11.08 5.07 7.91
CA ILE A 39 10.59 6.40 8.26
C ILE A 39 9.89 7.08 7.10
N ARG A 40 8.94 7.93 7.44
CA ARG A 40 8.21 8.80 6.50
C ARG A 40 8.25 10.22 7.02
N TRP A 41 8.74 11.13 6.19
CA TRP A 41 8.66 12.56 6.45
C TRP A 41 7.47 13.15 5.72
N ALA A 42 6.65 13.92 6.41
CA ALA A 42 5.54 14.68 5.84
C ALA A 42 5.24 15.90 6.72
N ASN A 43 4.89 17.03 6.11
CA ASN A 43 4.54 18.25 6.82
C ASN A 43 5.59 18.72 7.84
N GLY A 44 6.88 18.49 7.57
CA GLY A 44 7.96 18.88 8.46
C GLY A 44 8.26 17.93 9.61
N VAL A 45 7.61 16.76 9.66
CA VAL A 45 7.73 15.79 10.76
C VAL A 45 8.12 14.41 10.24
N TRP A 46 9.08 13.77 10.91
CA TRP A 46 9.39 12.36 10.72
C TRP A 46 8.43 11.47 11.52
N GLN A 47 7.96 10.42 10.90
CA GLN A 47 7.16 9.37 11.49
C GLN A 47 7.90 8.05 11.39
N ASP A 48 7.99 7.30 12.51
CA ASP A 48 8.38 5.88 12.52
C ASP A 48 7.22 5.04 11.98
N LEU A 49 7.48 4.24 10.96
CA LEU A 49 6.47 3.37 10.35
C LEU A 49 6.33 2.03 11.06
N GLY A 50 7.19 1.75 12.05
CA GLY A 50 7.18 0.52 12.85
C GLY A 50 7.93 -0.63 12.21
N VAL A 51 7.59 -1.84 12.66
CA VAL A 51 8.15 -3.13 12.23
C VAL A 51 7.03 -4.15 12.07
N LEU A 52 7.31 -5.31 11.49
CA LEU A 52 6.35 -6.41 11.39
C LEU A 52 6.32 -7.21 12.71
N GLY A 53 5.17 -7.20 13.38
CA GLY A 53 5.01 -7.91 14.66
C GLY A 53 6.03 -7.46 15.72
N ASN A 54 6.86 -8.38 16.20
CA ASN A 54 7.94 -8.13 17.14
C ASN A 54 9.32 -8.11 16.49
N GLY A 55 9.41 -7.77 15.19
CA GLY A 55 10.67 -7.57 14.49
C GLY A 55 11.46 -6.39 15.04
N ASP A 56 12.69 -6.25 14.62
CA ASP A 56 13.63 -5.24 15.13
C ASP A 56 14.15 -4.26 14.06
N HIS A 57 13.96 -4.58 12.79
CA HIS A 57 14.45 -3.79 11.67
C HIS A 57 13.37 -3.54 10.61
N SER A 58 13.38 -2.34 10.03
CA SER A 58 12.60 -2.00 8.85
C SER A 58 13.25 -0.89 8.04
N GLU A 59 13.08 -0.89 6.72
CA GLU A 59 13.52 0.16 5.80
C GLU A 59 12.46 0.43 4.73
N ALA A 60 12.16 1.70 4.48
CA ALA A 60 11.25 2.13 3.41
C ALA A 60 12.07 2.53 2.17
N TRP A 61 11.72 1.97 1.00
CA TRP A 61 12.46 2.16 -0.23
C TRP A 61 11.65 2.83 -1.34
N GLY A 62 10.34 2.68 -1.32
CA GLY A 62 9.45 3.26 -2.33
C GLY A 62 8.22 3.91 -1.72
N VAL A 63 7.70 4.93 -2.42
CA VAL A 63 6.48 5.63 -2.07
C VAL A 63 5.64 5.90 -3.32
N SER A 64 4.32 5.80 -3.22
CA SER A 64 3.38 6.14 -4.29
C SER A 64 3.39 7.63 -4.62
N SER A 65 2.85 8.00 -5.76
CA SER A 65 2.83 9.40 -6.25
C SER A 65 2.17 10.36 -5.27
N ASP A 66 1.12 9.94 -4.60
CA ASP A 66 0.35 10.70 -3.61
C ASP A 66 0.90 10.61 -2.18
N GLY A 67 1.96 9.81 -1.96
CA GLY A 67 2.57 9.61 -0.64
C GLY A 67 1.77 8.74 0.33
N SER A 68 0.67 8.11 -0.13
CA SER A 68 -0.23 7.33 0.71
C SER A 68 0.24 5.90 0.95
N VAL A 69 1.02 5.33 0.03
CA VAL A 69 1.52 3.95 0.14
C VAL A 69 3.03 3.94 0.18
N VAL A 70 3.60 3.29 1.18
CA VAL A 70 5.05 3.09 1.34
C VAL A 70 5.37 1.61 1.28
N VAL A 71 6.47 1.25 0.62
CA VAL A 71 6.92 -0.14 0.51
C VAL A 71 8.39 -0.27 0.89
N GLY A 72 8.77 -1.46 1.32
CA GLY A 72 10.13 -1.75 1.72
C GLY A 72 10.29 -3.18 2.23
N TRP A 73 11.17 -3.36 3.19
CA TRP A 73 11.33 -4.62 3.90
C TRP A 73 11.35 -4.40 5.42
N ALA A 74 10.94 -5.41 6.14
CA ALA A 74 11.03 -5.45 7.59
C ALA A 74 11.31 -6.87 8.08
N SER A 75 11.98 -7.00 9.22
CA SER A 75 12.08 -8.28 9.90
C SER A 75 10.77 -8.60 10.63
N ASN A 76 10.37 -9.87 10.61
CA ASN A 76 9.30 -10.39 11.45
C ASN A 76 9.85 -10.88 12.80
N ALA A 77 8.97 -11.40 13.66
CA ALA A 77 9.34 -11.92 14.98
C ALA A 77 10.36 -13.09 14.95
N ASP A 78 10.44 -13.81 13.84
CA ASP A 78 11.37 -14.92 13.63
C ASP A 78 12.72 -14.44 13.03
N GLY A 79 12.90 -13.12 12.85
CA GLY A 79 14.07 -12.53 12.22
C GLY A 79 14.13 -12.71 10.70
N GLN A 80 13.05 -13.13 10.07
CA GLN A 80 12.99 -13.27 8.62
C GLN A 80 12.67 -11.93 7.96
N SER A 81 13.32 -11.66 6.83
CA SER A 81 13.02 -10.47 6.02
C SER A 81 11.75 -10.69 5.20
N CYS A 82 10.79 -9.78 5.33
CA CYS A 82 9.51 -9.78 4.62
C CYS A 82 9.31 -8.46 3.89
N ALA A 83 8.79 -8.53 2.67
CA ALA A 83 8.32 -7.35 1.97
C ALA A 83 7.10 -6.77 2.70
N PHE A 84 7.09 -5.47 2.93
CA PHE A 84 5.96 -4.80 3.55
C PHE A 84 5.32 -3.74 2.64
N ARG A 85 4.06 -3.47 2.92
CA ARG A 85 3.33 -2.26 2.52
C ARG A 85 2.87 -1.54 3.78
N TRP A 86 2.94 -0.23 3.77
CA TRP A 86 2.41 0.61 4.83
C TRP A 86 1.45 1.65 4.26
N THR A 87 0.37 1.90 4.98
CA THR A 87 -0.60 2.98 4.70
C THR A 87 -0.94 3.72 5.98
N PRO A 88 -1.41 4.99 5.94
CA PRO A 88 -1.79 5.74 7.13
C PRO A 88 -2.84 5.05 8.00
N ASP A 89 -3.81 4.39 7.37
CA ASP A 89 -4.95 3.77 8.08
C ASP A 89 -4.66 2.32 8.49
N GLY A 90 -3.92 1.57 7.67
CA GLY A 90 -3.64 0.14 7.89
C GLY A 90 -2.35 -0.15 8.64
N GLY A 91 -1.44 0.84 8.77
CA GLY A 91 -0.10 0.60 9.32
C GLY A 91 0.76 -0.29 8.42
N MET A 92 1.75 -0.96 9.01
CA MET A 92 2.66 -1.86 8.30
C MET A 92 2.05 -3.27 8.21
N GLU A 93 1.94 -3.79 6.99
CA GLU A 93 1.45 -5.14 6.72
C GLU A 93 2.49 -5.98 5.97
N ASP A 94 2.56 -7.28 6.30
CA ASP A 94 3.40 -8.26 5.60
C ASP A 94 2.72 -8.69 4.30
N LEU A 95 3.36 -8.42 3.16
CA LEU A 95 2.82 -8.79 1.86
C LEU A 95 2.68 -10.31 1.67
N ASN A 96 3.46 -11.13 2.38
CA ASN A 96 3.29 -12.58 2.36
C ASN A 96 1.98 -13.02 3.00
N GLN A 97 1.56 -12.37 4.07
CA GLN A 97 0.27 -12.66 4.73
C GLN A 97 -0.90 -12.09 3.92
N THR A 98 -0.75 -10.85 3.49
CA THR A 98 -1.77 -10.11 2.75
C THR A 98 -2.11 -10.78 1.41
N TYR A 99 -1.11 -11.31 0.71
CA TYR A 99 -1.25 -11.94 -0.60
C TYR A 99 -0.94 -13.45 -0.57
N ALA A 100 -1.17 -14.11 0.56
CA ALA A 100 -0.93 -15.55 0.73
C ALA A 100 -1.62 -16.43 -0.34
N SER A 101 -2.78 -15.99 -0.83
CA SER A 101 -3.50 -16.68 -1.91
C SER A 101 -2.75 -16.71 -3.25
N LEU A 102 -1.80 -15.80 -3.47
CA LEU A 102 -0.94 -15.77 -4.66
C LEU A 102 0.37 -16.55 -4.47
N LEU A 103 0.69 -16.95 -3.24
CA LEU A 103 1.93 -17.63 -2.84
C LEU A 103 1.70 -19.10 -2.47
N THR A 104 0.72 -19.74 -3.13
CA THR A 104 0.30 -21.13 -2.82
C THR A 104 1.35 -22.18 -3.14
N ASP A 105 2.38 -21.81 -3.92
CA ASP A 105 3.54 -22.65 -4.24
C ASP A 105 4.62 -22.64 -3.14
N GLY A 106 4.45 -21.83 -2.08
CA GLY A 106 5.42 -21.66 -1.01
C GLY A 106 6.51 -20.64 -1.29
N SER A 107 6.40 -19.87 -2.38
CA SER A 107 7.27 -18.72 -2.65
C SER A 107 7.09 -17.62 -1.60
N ALA A 108 8.14 -16.81 -1.37
CA ALA A 108 8.13 -15.76 -0.36
C ALA A 108 8.62 -14.42 -0.94
N LEU A 109 7.93 -13.33 -0.57
CA LEU A 109 8.31 -11.96 -0.91
C LEU A 109 9.22 -11.42 0.20
N VAL A 110 10.49 -11.17 -0.12
CA VAL A 110 11.50 -10.80 0.88
C VAL A 110 11.65 -9.28 1.02
N ALA A 111 11.58 -8.57 -0.09
CA ALA A 111 11.67 -7.11 -0.08
C ALA A 111 10.89 -6.50 -1.25
N ALA A 112 10.25 -5.36 -1.01
CA ALA A 112 9.60 -4.52 -2.01
C ALA A 112 10.49 -3.32 -2.33
N SER A 113 11.05 -3.29 -3.54
CA SER A 113 12.05 -2.28 -3.94
C SER A 113 11.45 -0.99 -4.46
N ALA A 114 10.28 -1.08 -5.10
CA ALA A 114 9.58 0.08 -5.65
C ALA A 114 8.08 -0.18 -5.80
N ILE A 115 7.34 0.91 -5.93
CA ILE A 115 5.89 0.91 -6.17
C ILE A 115 5.56 1.85 -7.34
N SER A 116 4.56 1.49 -8.13
CA SER A 116 4.07 2.35 -9.20
C SER A 116 3.43 3.64 -8.66
N PRO A 117 3.38 4.72 -9.46
CA PRO A 117 2.80 6.00 -9.04
C PRO A 117 1.38 5.90 -8.48
N ASN A 118 0.55 5.01 -9.04
CA ASN A 118 -0.83 4.78 -8.61
C ASN A 118 -0.97 3.82 -7.41
N GLY A 119 0.15 3.37 -6.81
CA GLY A 119 0.14 2.49 -5.65
C GLY A 119 -0.20 1.01 -5.95
N ARG A 120 -0.48 0.66 -7.22
CA ARG A 120 -1.00 -0.66 -7.59
C ARG A 120 0.07 -1.73 -7.75
N TYR A 121 1.17 -1.41 -8.44
CA TYR A 121 2.18 -2.41 -8.79
C TYR A 121 3.39 -2.27 -7.88
N ILE A 122 3.76 -3.37 -7.22
CA ILE A 122 4.94 -3.44 -6.37
C ILE A 122 5.94 -4.40 -7.03
N VAL A 123 7.18 -3.96 -7.15
CA VAL A 123 8.28 -4.81 -7.60
C VAL A 123 9.29 -5.01 -6.49
N GLY A 124 9.96 -6.14 -6.53
CA GLY A 124 10.98 -6.46 -5.55
C GLY A 124 11.65 -7.78 -5.85
N TRP A 125 12.15 -8.43 -4.81
CA TRP A 125 12.72 -9.75 -4.92
C TRP A 125 12.23 -10.66 -3.80
N GLY A 126 12.19 -11.94 -4.12
CA GLY A 126 11.70 -12.98 -3.23
C GLY A 126 12.43 -14.29 -3.44
N ILE A 127 11.98 -15.33 -2.77
CA ILE A 127 12.45 -16.71 -2.97
C ILE A 127 11.38 -17.47 -3.74
N ASN A 128 11.72 -17.94 -4.92
CA ASN A 128 10.88 -18.82 -5.71
C ASN A 128 11.00 -20.25 -5.15
N ALA A 129 9.91 -20.83 -4.66
CA ALA A 129 9.91 -22.15 -4.03
C ALA A 129 10.32 -23.27 -5.00
N ALA A 130 9.92 -23.16 -6.28
CA ALA A 130 10.24 -24.18 -7.28
C ALA A 130 11.74 -24.26 -7.62
N THR A 131 12.45 -23.11 -7.57
CA THR A 131 13.87 -23.02 -7.92
C THR A 131 14.79 -22.89 -6.71
N GLY A 132 14.26 -22.49 -5.55
CA GLY A 132 15.01 -22.12 -4.35
C GLY A 132 15.88 -20.89 -4.53
N ARG A 133 15.67 -20.12 -5.59
CA ARG A 133 16.48 -18.95 -5.95
C ARG A 133 15.84 -17.65 -5.52
N ARG A 134 16.71 -16.64 -5.35
CA ARG A 134 16.28 -15.26 -5.27
C ARG A 134 15.92 -14.77 -6.67
N GLU A 135 14.68 -14.36 -6.86
CA GLU A 135 14.16 -13.91 -8.15
C GLU A 135 13.37 -12.62 -7.97
N ALA A 136 13.31 -11.81 -9.04
CA ALA A 136 12.48 -10.61 -9.06
C ALA A 136 11.00 -10.99 -9.17
N TYR A 137 10.13 -10.19 -8.54
CA TYR A 137 8.69 -10.33 -8.68
C TYR A 137 8.03 -9.01 -9.10
N LEU A 138 6.88 -9.14 -9.72
CA LEU A 138 5.89 -8.08 -9.90
C LEU A 138 4.62 -8.53 -9.17
N LEU A 139 4.23 -7.79 -8.15
CA LEU A 139 2.98 -7.97 -7.45
C LEU A 139 1.99 -6.92 -7.96
N ASP A 140 0.91 -7.37 -8.58
CA ASP A 140 -0.28 -6.54 -8.79
C ASP A 140 -1.10 -6.62 -7.50
N THR A 141 -1.10 -5.55 -6.73
CA THR A 141 -1.88 -5.51 -5.50
C THR A 141 -3.37 -5.59 -5.78
N GLY A 142 -3.77 -5.49 -7.05
CA GLY A 142 -5.12 -5.22 -7.49
C GLY A 142 -5.63 -3.94 -6.81
N ALA A 143 -6.49 -3.17 -7.32
CA ALA A 143 -7.27 -2.37 -6.41
C ALA A 143 -7.92 -3.42 -5.47
N ARG A 144 -7.44 -3.57 -4.20
CA ARG A 144 -8.32 -4.18 -3.21
C ARG A 144 -9.52 -3.26 -3.22
N CYS A 145 -10.54 -3.73 -3.87
CA CYS A 145 -11.80 -3.06 -3.73
C CYS A 145 -12.03 -2.97 -2.22
N THR A 146 -12.17 -1.80 -1.70
CA THR A 146 -12.66 -1.61 -0.33
C THR A 146 -14.10 -1.17 -0.49
N PRO A 147 -15.06 -1.91 0.09
CA PRO A 147 -16.44 -1.47 0.07
C PRO A 147 -16.53 -0.01 0.50
N HIS A 148 -17.23 0.80 -0.26
CA HIS A 148 -17.36 2.23 0.01
C HIS A 148 -18.82 2.69 -0.09
N SER A 149 -19.07 3.95 0.23
CA SER A 149 -20.41 4.51 0.31
C SER A 149 -21.09 4.78 -1.05
N GLY A 150 -20.41 4.48 -2.16
CA GLY A 150 -20.93 4.75 -3.49
C GLY A 150 -20.35 5.98 -4.19
N ASP A 151 -19.46 6.74 -3.54
CA ASP A 151 -18.65 7.79 -4.17
C ASP A 151 -17.62 7.14 -5.10
N VAL A 152 -18.01 6.88 -6.34
CA VAL A 152 -17.25 6.10 -7.32
C VAL A 152 -16.13 6.93 -7.95
N ASP A 153 -16.37 8.20 -8.23
CA ASP A 153 -15.40 9.10 -8.85
C ASP A 153 -14.47 9.82 -7.84
N SER A 154 -14.77 9.66 -6.53
CA SER A 154 -13.97 10.21 -5.43
C SER A 154 -13.96 11.74 -5.38
N ASP A 155 -15.05 12.38 -5.78
CA ASP A 155 -15.20 13.84 -5.69
C ASP A 155 -15.71 14.29 -4.29
N GLY A 156 -16.08 13.33 -3.44
CA GLY A 156 -16.58 13.53 -2.08
C GLY A 156 -18.09 13.60 -1.98
N CYS A 157 -18.81 13.52 -3.09
CA CYS A 157 -20.27 13.52 -3.19
C CYS A 157 -20.74 12.17 -3.73
N VAL A 158 -21.91 11.69 -3.34
CA VAL A 158 -22.57 10.54 -3.97
C VAL A 158 -23.75 11.06 -4.75
N ASP A 159 -23.60 11.15 -6.07
CA ASP A 159 -24.58 11.77 -6.95
C ASP A 159 -24.87 10.98 -8.24
N ASP A 160 -25.44 11.66 -9.24
CA ASP A 160 -25.81 11.04 -10.50
C ASP A 160 -24.61 10.62 -11.38
N ALA A 161 -23.40 11.19 -11.16
CA ALA A 161 -22.18 10.75 -11.84
C ALA A 161 -21.76 9.36 -11.37
N ASP A 162 -21.83 9.08 -10.05
CA ASP A 162 -21.54 7.77 -9.48
C ASP A 162 -22.55 6.72 -9.93
N LEU A 163 -23.84 7.09 -9.90
CA LEU A 163 -24.91 6.22 -10.35
C LEU A 163 -24.71 5.82 -11.83
N LEU A 164 -24.36 6.78 -12.68
CA LEU A 164 -24.09 6.52 -14.10
C LEU A 164 -22.85 5.65 -14.28
N ALA A 165 -21.80 5.85 -13.50
CA ALA A 165 -20.59 5.04 -13.58
C ALA A 165 -20.89 3.56 -13.29
N VAL A 166 -21.68 3.25 -12.24
CA VAL A 166 -22.12 1.88 -11.95
C VAL A 166 -23.01 1.33 -13.05
N LEU A 167 -23.96 2.11 -13.55
CA LEU A 167 -24.87 1.67 -14.63
C LEU A 167 -24.13 1.34 -15.93
N PHE A 168 -23.10 2.13 -16.32
CA PHE A 168 -22.29 1.82 -17.50
C PHE A 168 -21.41 0.58 -17.34
N ALA A 169 -21.06 0.23 -16.11
CA ALA A 169 -20.28 -0.97 -15.82
C ALA A 169 -21.14 -2.20 -15.49
N PHE A 170 -22.47 -2.05 -15.44
CA PHE A 170 -23.39 -3.09 -15.02
C PHE A 170 -23.27 -4.39 -15.82
N GLY A 171 -23.20 -5.52 -15.12
CA GLY A 171 -22.99 -6.83 -15.71
C GLY A 171 -21.54 -7.20 -15.99
N ASN A 172 -20.58 -6.29 -15.75
CA ASN A 172 -19.16 -6.64 -15.81
C ASN A 172 -18.76 -7.45 -14.58
N ALA A 173 -17.80 -8.37 -14.78
CA ALA A 173 -17.26 -9.19 -13.69
C ALA A 173 -15.74 -9.31 -13.79
N GLY A 174 -15.08 -9.52 -12.65
CA GLY A 174 -13.63 -9.74 -12.55
C GLY A 174 -12.92 -8.78 -11.58
N SER A 175 -11.64 -9.02 -11.36
CA SER A 175 -10.84 -8.30 -10.36
C SER A 175 -10.39 -6.89 -10.78
N THR A 176 -10.78 -6.39 -11.97
CA THR A 176 -10.31 -5.10 -12.52
C THR A 176 -11.41 -4.05 -12.62
N LEU A 177 -12.52 -4.27 -11.94
CA LEU A 177 -13.70 -3.39 -12.00
C LEU A 177 -13.48 -2.01 -11.35
N GLY A 178 -12.53 -1.92 -10.42
CA GLY A 178 -12.25 -0.67 -9.72
C GLY A 178 -13.38 -0.28 -8.78
N ARG A 179 -13.67 1.01 -8.68
CA ARG A 179 -14.64 1.56 -7.71
C ARG A 179 -16.11 1.37 -8.09
N VAL A 180 -16.41 0.94 -9.32
CA VAL A 180 -17.81 0.63 -9.74
C VAL A 180 -18.35 -0.66 -9.10
N ASP A 181 -17.46 -1.56 -8.67
CA ASP A 181 -17.75 -2.70 -7.79
C ASP A 181 -17.72 -2.19 -6.34
N VAL A 182 -18.84 -1.63 -5.89
CA VAL A 182 -18.94 -0.87 -4.63
C VAL A 182 -18.87 -1.79 -3.42
N ASN A 183 -19.41 -3.00 -3.53
CA ASN A 183 -19.42 -4.01 -2.46
C ASN A 183 -18.22 -4.96 -2.50
N CYS A 184 -17.44 -4.94 -3.60
CA CYS A 184 -16.23 -5.73 -3.79
C CYS A 184 -16.44 -7.24 -3.91
N ASP A 185 -17.52 -7.64 -4.52
CA ASP A 185 -17.80 -9.07 -4.77
C ASP A 185 -17.31 -9.56 -6.15
N GLN A 186 -16.64 -8.68 -6.91
CA GLN A 186 -16.10 -8.89 -8.25
C GLN A 186 -17.17 -8.95 -9.35
N THR A 187 -18.33 -8.41 -9.09
CA THR A 187 -19.42 -8.28 -10.06
C THR A 187 -20.00 -6.88 -9.91
N VAL A 188 -20.35 -6.22 -11.00
CA VAL A 188 -21.12 -4.98 -10.93
C VAL A 188 -22.58 -5.32 -11.20
N ASP A 189 -23.38 -5.31 -10.14
CA ASP A 189 -24.77 -5.72 -10.19
C ASP A 189 -25.71 -4.78 -9.38
N ASP A 190 -26.90 -5.24 -9.10
CA ASP A 190 -27.89 -4.48 -8.36
C ASP A 190 -27.49 -4.16 -6.90
N ALA A 191 -26.57 -4.93 -6.30
CA ALA A 191 -26.07 -4.63 -4.96
C ALA A 191 -25.18 -3.36 -4.96
N ASP A 192 -24.34 -3.15 -5.99
CA ASP A 192 -23.53 -1.94 -6.15
C ASP A 192 -24.41 -0.72 -6.44
N LEU A 193 -25.38 -0.90 -7.34
CA LEU A 193 -26.34 0.13 -7.66
C LEU A 193 -27.14 0.58 -6.43
N LEU A 194 -27.58 -0.36 -5.62
CA LEU A 194 -28.29 -0.09 -4.37
C LEU A 194 -27.39 0.64 -3.36
N ALA A 195 -26.10 0.30 -3.28
CA ALA A 195 -25.16 0.99 -2.39
C ALA A 195 -25.02 2.48 -2.74
N VAL A 196 -24.94 2.84 -4.04
CA VAL A 196 -24.96 4.23 -4.49
C VAL A 196 -26.28 4.89 -4.15
N LEU A 197 -27.41 4.26 -4.47
CA LEU A 197 -28.75 4.81 -4.23
C LEU A 197 -29.05 5.07 -2.74
N PHE A 198 -28.63 4.17 -1.84
CA PHE A 198 -28.84 4.35 -0.40
C PHE A 198 -28.02 5.50 0.20
N ASN A 199 -26.92 5.86 -0.43
CA ASN A 199 -26.04 6.94 0.03
C ASN A 199 -26.18 8.21 -0.82
N PHE A 200 -27.13 8.25 -1.76
CA PHE A 200 -27.31 9.36 -2.68
C PHE A 200 -27.52 10.70 -1.93
N GLY A 201 -26.76 11.73 -2.34
CA GLY A 201 -26.72 13.02 -1.67
C GLY A 201 -25.81 13.09 -0.44
N SER A 202 -25.08 12.02 -0.11
CA SER A 202 -24.10 12.03 0.97
C SER A 202 -22.83 12.76 0.55
N GLY A 203 -22.28 13.58 1.44
CA GLY A 203 -21.02 14.28 1.20
C GLY A 203 -21.13 15.56 0.37
N CYS A 204 -22.32 15.85 -0.19
CA CYS A 204 -22.57 17.04 -1.01
C CYS A 204 -22.79 18.34 -0.14
#